data_bb86bd2fa99d0a221f799706ef294322
#
_entry.id   bb86bd2fa99d0a221f799706ef294322
#
_cell.length_a   1.000
_cell.length_b   1.000
_cell.length_c   1.000
_cell.angle_alpha   90.00
_cell.angle_beta   90.00
_cell.angle_gamma   90.00
#
_symmetry.space_group_name_H-M   'P 1'
#
loop_
_entity.id
_entity.type
_entity.pdbx_description
1 polymer ?
#
loop_
_entity_poly.entity_id
_entity_poly.type
_entity_poly.pdbx_seq_one_letter_code
_entity_poly.pdbx_strand_id
1 'polypeptide(L)'
;MNKANSNVRRPIRRRFASLQFPAMLTRLLKAKIHRATVTMTDVAYHGSITIDSDLLKATGLLPNEAVIVADCDNGARFETYIIPGKSGSGVIGINGAAARLSKIGHKVIVMAFVWATPEEIKTHSSRVIILDEKNGLAETIDYKTLEE
;
A
#
# COMPACT_ATOMS: atom_id res chain seq x y z
N MET A 1 -14.81 77.16 -11.79
CA MET A 1 -13.70 76.13 -11.74
C MET A 1 -14.28 74.80 -11.30
N ASN A 2 -14.61 73.94 -12.28
CA ASN A 2 -15.24 72.67 -12.07
C ASN A 2 -14.15 71.61 -12.12
N LYS A 3 -13.90 70.86 -10.96
CA LYS A 3 -13.06 69.72 -10.91
C LYS A 3 -13.89 68.44 -11.25
N ALA A 4 -13.66 67.92 -12.44
CA ALA A 4 -14.23 66.65 -12.86
C ALA A 4 -13.56 65.53 -12.05
N ASN A 5 -14.38 64.75 -11.32
CA ASN A 5 -13.98 63.61 -10.53
C ASN A 5 -14.09 62.36 -11.45
N SER A 6 -12.97 61.93 -12.05
CA SER A 6 -12.90 60.74 -12.89
C SER A 6 -12.69 59.50 -12.05
N ASN A 7 -13.79 58.89 -11.62
CA ASN A 7 -13.79 57.59 -10.94
C ASN A 7 -13.73 56.50 -12.01
N VAL A 8 -12.53 56.18 -12.48
CA VAL A 8 -12.29 55.04 -13.39
C VAL A 8 -12.35 53.75 -12.57
N ARG A 9 -13.47 53.06 -12.63
CA ARG A 9 -13.61 51.70 -12.06
C ARG A 9 -12.72 50.73 -12.84
N ARG A 10 -11.65 50.20 -12.19
CA ARG A 10 -10.82 49.13 -12.75
C ARG A 10 -11.67 47.86 -12.90
N PRO A 11 -11.63 47.19 -14.06
CA PRO A 11 -12.37 45.94 -14.23
C PRO A 11 -11.82 44.87 -13.28
N ILE A 12 -12.71 44.28 -12.50
CA ILE A 12 -12.41 43.11 -11.67
C ILE A 12 -12.14 41.94 -12.64
N ARG A 13 -10.87 41.63 -12.89
CA ARG A 13 -10.49 40.39 -13.56
C ARG A 13 -10.81 39.23 -12.61
N ARG A 14 -11.97 38.61 -12.77
CA ARG A 14 -12.26 37.33 -12.19
C ARG A 14 -11.24 36.32 -12.78
N ARG A 15 -10.26 35.91 -11.97
CA ARG A 15 -9.48 34.73 -12.28
C ARG A 15 -10.45 33.53 -12.23
N PHE A 16 -10.87 33.06 -13.37
CA PHE A 16 -11.44 31.74 -13.48
C PHE A 16 -10.30 30.80 -13.13
N ALA A 17 -10.31 30.25 -11.91
CA ALA A 17 -9.52 29.06 -11.61
C ALA A 17 -9.95 28.01 -12.64
N SER A 18 -9.02 27.58 -13.49
CA SER A 18 -9.28 26.48 -14.40
C SER A 18 -9.79 25.31 -13.56
N LEU A 19 -11.01 24.86 -13.84
CA LEU A 19 -11.54 23.63 -13.31
C LEU A 19 -10.62 22.53 -13.83
N GLN A 20 -9.61 22.16 -13.04
CA GLN A 20 -8.84 20.96 -13.29
C GLN A 20 -9.74 19.78 -12.93
N PHE A 21 -10.23 19.08 -13.94
CA PHE A 21 -10.86 17.79 -13.74
C PHE A 21 -9.82 16.89 -13.04
N PRO A 22 -10.22 16.15 -12.00
CA PRO A 22 -9.29 15.22 -11.36
C PRO A 22 -8.76 14.26 -12.42
N ALA A 23 -7.44 14.08 -12.48
CA ALA A 23 -6.82 13.10 -13.37
C ALA A 23 -7.40 11.71 -13.06
N MET A 24 -7.65 10.92 -14.10
CA MET A 24 -8.05 9.53 -13.92
C MET A 24 -6.90 8.77 -13.26
N LEU A 25 -7.15 8.18 -12.08
CA LEU A 25 -6.16 7.42 -11.34
C LEU A 25 -6.22 5.94 -11.70
N THR A 26 -5.06 5.31 -11.80
CA THR A 26 -4.93 3.86 -11.97
C THR A 26 -4.44 3.23 -10.67
N ARG A 27 -5.09 2.15 -10.24
CA ARG A 27 -4.65 1.39 -9.07
C ARG A 27 -3.56 0.40 -9.48
N LEU A 28 -2.34 0.60 -8.96
CA LEU A 28 -1.17 -0.23 -9.24
C LEU A 28 -0.71 -0.99 -8.01
N LEU A 29 -0.05 -2.13 -8.21
CA LEU A 29 0.66 -2.82 -7.14
C LEU A 29 1.81 -1.92 -6.66
N LYS A 30 1.85 -1.60 -5.37
CA LYS A 30 2.93 -0.87 -4.72
C LYS A 30 4.03 -1.82 -4.27
N ALA A 31 3.64 -2.85 -3.50
CA ALA A 31 4.57 -3.82 -2.94
C ALA A 31 3.88 -5.16 -2.69
N LYS A 32 4.67 -6.24 -2.70
CA LYS A 32 4.19 -7.60 -2.44
C LYS A 32 5.21 -8.39 -1.61
N ILE A 33 4.72 -9.07 -0.57
CA ILE A 33 5.46 -10.13 0.12
C ILE A 33 4.92 -11.45 -0.41
N HIS A 34 5.76 -12.24 -1.08
CA HIS A 34 5.36 -13.47 -1.73
C HIS A 34 5.72 -14.69 -0.88
N ARG A 35 4.71 -15.55 -0.63
CA ARG A 35 4.84 -16.83 0.08
C ARG A 35 5.36 -16.71 1.51
N ALA A 36 4.92 -15.71 2.25
CA ALA A 36 5.16 -15.63 3.68
C ALA A 36 4.48 -16.80 4.41
N THR A 37 5.18 -17.42 5.35
CA THR A 37 4.61 -18.49 6.19
C THR A 37 3.94 -17.86 7.41
N VAL A 38 2.67 -18.16 7.64
CA VAL A 38 1.95 -17.72 8.85
C VAL A 38 2.58 -18.40 10.06
N THR A 39 3.05 -17.58 11.02
CA THR A 39 3.73 -18.07 12.24
C THR A 39 2.85 -18.00 13.48
N MET A 40 1.81 -17.16 13.45
CA MET A 40 0.84 -17.05 14.55
C MET A 40 -0.54 -16.65 14.05
N THR A 41 -1.57 -17.02 14.79
CA THR A 41 -2.93 -16.56 14.62
C THR A 41 -3.55 -16.24 15.97
N ASP A 42 -4.24 -15.10 16.10
CA ASP A 42 -4.92 -14.70 17.35
C ASP A 42 -6.30 -14.11 17.06
N VAL A 43 -7.34 -14.92 17.29
CA VAL A 43 -8.75 -14.50 17.06
C VAL A 43 -9.21 -13.45 18.07
N ALA A 44 -8.64 -13.43 19.25
CA ALA A 44 -9.03 -12.52 20.34
C ALA A 44 -8.37 -11.14 20.23
N TYR A 45 -7.30 -11.03 19.46
CA TYR A 45 -6.60 -9.77 19.23
C TYR A 45 -7.37 -8.86 18.25
N HIS A 46 -7.05 -7.57 18.24
CA HIS A 46 -7.61 -6.62 17.28
C HIS A 46 -7.23 -7.05 15.85
N GLY A 47 -8.17 -6.91 14.89
CA GLY A 47 -7.95 -7.31 13.50
C GLY A 47 -6.77 -6.58 12.87
N SER A 48 -5.80 -7.33 12.33
CA SER A 48 -4.58 -6.80 11.69
C SER A 48 -3.73 -7.95 11.11
N ILE A 49 -2.65 -7.60 10.40
CA ILE A 49 -1.56 -8.52 10.13
C ILE A 49 -0.26 -8.00 10.78
N THR A 50 0.35 -8.82 11.64
CA THR A 50 1.67 -8.54 12.22
C THR A 50 2.74 -9.01 11.27
N ILE A 51 3.65 -8.11 10.84
CA ILE A 51 4.74 -8.41 9.91
C ILE A 51 6.06 -7.99 10.52
N ASP A 52 7.08 -8.85 10.45
CA ASP A 52 8.45 -8.53 10.85
C ASP A 52 8.89 -7.19 10.26
N SER A 53 9.42 -6.30 11.12
CA SER A 53 9.83 -4.95 10.73
C SER A 53 10.92 -4.90 9.67
N ASP A 54 11.76 -5.94 9.56
CA ASP A 54 12.79 -5.98 8.52
C ASP A 54 12.18 -6.31 7.15
N LEU A 55 11.10 -7.11 7.10
CA LEU A 55 10.33 -7.35 5.88
C LEU A 55 9.58 -6.08 5.44
N LEU A 56 9.06 -5.30 6.39
CA LEU A 56 8.44 -4.01 6.09
C LEU A 56 9.46 -3.04 5.46
N LYS A 57 10.66 -2.95 6.03
CA LYS A 57 11.75 -2.13 5.47
C LYS A 57 12.16 -2.60 4.07
N ALA A 58 12.29 -3.91 3.86
CA ALA A 58 12.67 -4.48 2.58
C ALA A 58 11.66 -4.17 1.47
N THR A 59 10.36 -4.14 1.80
CA THR A 59 9.27 -3.84 0.84
C THR A 59 8.91 -2.37 0.73
N GLY A 60 9.28 -1.55 1.71
CA GLY A 60 8.79 -0.17 1.83
C GLY A 60 7.33 -0.07 2.29
N LEU A 61 6.78 -1.14 2.88
CA LEU A 61 5.46 -1.12 3.52
C LEU A 61 5.50 -0.39 4.86
N LEU A 62 4.41 0.30 5.19
CA LEU A 62 4.34 1.14 6.38
C LEU A 62 3.41 0.54 7.44
N PRO A 63 3.65 0.80 8.73
CA PRO A 63 2.66 0.55 9.78
C PRO A 63 1.33 1.24 9.46
N ASN A 64 0.21 0.58 9.78
CA ASN A 64 -1.16 1.01 9.48
C ASN A 64 -1.53 1.06 7.98
N GLU A 65 -0.64 0.67 7.08
CA GLU A 65 -0.96 0.57 5.65
C GLU A 65 -1.96 -0.56 5.42
N ALA A 66 -3.00 -0.29 4.61
CA ALA A 66 -3.98 -1.27 4.21
C ALA A 66 -3.36 -2.26 3.20
N VAL A 67 -3.61 -3.56 3.41
CA VAL A 67 -3.11 -4.63 2.55
C VAL A 67 -4.19 -5.67 2.28
N ILE A 68 -4.10 -6.30 1.11
CA ILE A 68 -4.84 -7.51 0.78
C ILE A 68 -3.94 -8.71 1.08
N VAL A 69 -4.48 -9.65 1.84
CA VAL A 69 -3.82 -10.94 2.14
C VAL A 69 -4.54 -12.03 1.37
N ALA A 70 -3.80 -12.84 0.61
CA ALA A 70 -4.31 -14.02 -0.08
C ALA A 70 -3.63 -15.27 0.50
N ASP A 71 -4.43 -16.18 1.03
CA ASP A 71 -3.97 -17.47 1.54
C ASP A 71 -3.84 -18.46 0.39
N CYS A 72 -2.64 -18.99 0.17
CA CYS A 72 -2.34 -19.88 -0.96
C CYS A 72 -2.89 -21.30 -0.74
N ASP A 73 -3.14 -21.69 0.51
CA ASP A 73 -3.54 -23.06 0.87
C ASP A 73 -5.06 -23.26 0.72
N ASN A 74 -5.86 -22.20 0.92
CA ASN A 74 -7.32 -22.29 0.86
C ASN A 74 -8.00 -21.29 -0.08
N GLY A 75 -7.22 -20.35 -0.66
CA GLY A 75 -7.73 -19.33 -1.57
C GLY A 75 -8.48 -18.17 -0.92
N ALA A 76 -8.57 -18.11 0.41
CA ALA A 76 -9.20 -17.01 1.12
C ALA A 76 -8.48 -15.68 0.84
N ARG A 77 -9.26 -14.61 0.72
CA ARG A 77 -8.74 -13.24 0.54
C ARG A 77 -9.44 -12.32 1.51
N PHE A 78 -8.66 -11.47 2.17
CA PHE A 78 -9.18 -10.47 3.09
C PHE A 78 -8.33 -9.21 3.07
N GLU A 79 -8.95 -8.10 3.40
CA GLU A 79 -8.27 -6.81 3.59
C GLU A 79 -8.08 -6.57 5.08
N THR A 80 -6.90 -6.04 5.43
CA THR A 80 -6.53 -5.69 6.79
C THR A 80 -5.47 -4.58 6.76
N TYR A 81 -4.85 -4.25 7.91
CA TYR A 81 -3.77 -3.29 8.01
C TYR A 81 -2.57 -3.87 8.77
N ILE A 82 -1.40 -3.27 8.57
CA ILE A 82 -0.12 -3.76 9.09
C ILE A 82 0.13 -3.27 10.51
N ILE A 83 0.53 -4.19 11.38
CA ILE A 83 1.20 -3.92 12.67
C ILE A 83 2.65 -4.40 12.57
N PRO A 84 3.65 -3.55 12.94
CA PRO A 84 5.05 -3.97 12.92
C PRO A 84 5.31 -5.02 14.01
N GLY A 85 5.91 -6.13 13.61
CA GLY A 85 6.45 -7.15 14.49
C GLY A 85 7.91 -6.91 14.84
N LYS A 86 8.44 -7.73 15.76
CA LYS A 86 9.85 -7.66 16.17
C LYS A 86 10.78 -7.89 14.97
N SER A 87 11.75 -7.00 14.80
CA SER A 87 12.79 -7.09 13.77
C SER A 87 13.57 -8.41 13.88
N GLY A 88 13.76 -9.10 12.77
CA GLY A 88 14.49 -10.36 12.68
C GLY A 88 13.77 -11.58 13.26
N SER A 89 12.48 -11.46 13.59
CA SER A 89 11.70 -12.56 14.16
C SER A 89 11.10 -13.51 13.12
N GLY A 90 10.98 -13.06 11.87
CA GLY A 90 10.25 -13.75 10.81
C GLY A 90 8.74 -13.83 11.07
N VAL A 91 8.18 -13.02 11.99
CA VAL A 91 6.77 -13.09 12.34
C VAL A 91 5.87 -12.66 11.19
N ILE A 92 4.89 -13.50 10.90
CA ILE A 92 3.72 -13.21 10.08
C ILE A 92 2.52 -13.68 10.89
N GLY A 93 1.81 -12.74 11.50
CA GLY A 93 0.71 -13.01 12.42
C GLY A 93 -0.63 -12.53 11.87
N ILE A 94 -1.63 -13.40 11.80
CA ILE A 94 -2.98 -13.04 11.40
C ILE A 94 -3.84 -12.85 12.64
N ASN A 95 -4.39 -11.66 12.82
CA ASN A 95 -5.09 -11.25 14.03
C ASN A 95 -6.59 -11.01 13.79
N GLY A 96 -7.38 -11.21 14.86
CA GLY A 96 -8.81 -10.94 14.87
C GLY A 96 -9.62 -11.91 14.00
N ALA A 97 -10.68 -11.42 13.39
CA ALA A 97 -11.61 -12.24 12.59
C ALA A 97 -10.91 -12.97 11.43
N ALA A 98 -9.90 -12.36 10.80
CA ALA A 98 -9.13 -12.94 9.71
C ALA A 98 -8.33 -14.19 10.15
N ALA A 99 -8.01 -14.34 11.43
CA ALA A 99 -7.36 -15.54 11.97
C ALA A 99 -8.20 -16.82 11.80
N ARG A 100 -9.51 -16.70 11.51
CA ARG A 100 -10.37 -17.83 11.15
C ARG A 100 -10.21 -18.28 9.70
N LEU A 101 -9.62 -17.45 8.84
CA LEU A 101 -9.45 -17.69 7.41
C LEU A 101 -8.09 -18.31 7.07
N SER A 102 -7.16 -18.33 8.02
CA SER A 102 -5.80 -18.83 7.82
C SER A 102 -5.34 -19.65 9.02
N LYS A 103 -4.26 -20.41 8.87
CA LYS A 103 -3.68 -21.22 9.93
C LYS A 103 -2.18 -21.07 9.97
N ILE A 104 -1.57 -21.38 11.13
CA ILE A 104 -0.11 -21.48 11.25
C ILE A 104 0.41 -22.50 10.24
N GLY A 105 1.46 -22.12 9.50
CA GLY A 105 2.05 -22.92 8.44
C GLY A 105 1.50 -22.65 7.04
N HIS A 106 0.33 -22.01 6.89
CA HIS A 106 -0.17 -21.60 5.58
C HIS A 106 0.77 -20.60 4.92
N LYS A 107 0.83 -20.64 3.60
CA LYS A 107 1.53 -19.64 2.79
C LYS A 107 0.59 -18.52 2.40
N VAL A 108 0.98 -17.29 2.62
CA VAL A 108 0.20 -16.11 2.27
C VAL A 108 0.98 -15.16 1.36
N ILE A 109 0.23 -14.41 0.56
CA ILE A 109 0.73 -13.31 -0.25
C ILE A 109 0.13 -12.03 0.33
N VAL A 110 0.98 -11.07 0.71
CA VAL A 110 0.55 -9.75 1.20
C VAL A 110 0.80 -8.73 0.11
N MET A 111 -0.21 -7.95 -0.25
CA MET A 111 -0.18 -6.98 -1.34
C MET A 111 -0.67 -5.61 -0.89
N ALA A 112 0.10 -4.58 -1.14
CA ALA A 112 -0.31 -3.19 -1.03
C ALA A 112 -0.47 -2.56 -2.41
N PHE A 113 -1.40 -1.62 -2.54
CA PHE A 113 -1.69 -0.93 -3.78
C PHE A 113 -1.61 0.58 -3.57
N VAL A 114 -1.36 1.30 -4.66
CA VAL A 114 -1.33 2.76 -4.71
C VAL A 114 -2.19 3.26 -5.87
N TRP A 115 -2.80 4.43 -5.71
CA TRP A 115 -3.45 5.14 -6.79
C TRP A 115 -2.44 6.10 -7.41
N ALA A 116 -2.19 5.96 -8.71
CA ALA A 116 -1.21 6.73 -9.44
C ALA A 116 -1.85 7.54 -10.57
N THR A 117 -1.40 8.76 -10.75
CA THR A 117 -1.70 9.61 -11.91
C THR A 117 -0.97 9.09 -13.16
N PRO A 118 -1.39 9.48 -14.38
CA PRO A 118 -0.67 9.12 -15.60
C PRO A 118 0.82 9.50 -15.59
N GLU A 119 1.19 10.57 -14.90
CA GLU A 119 2.60 10.98 -14.80
C GLU A 119 3.38 10.07 -13.85
N GLU A 120 2.80 9.72 -12.69
CA GLU A 120 3.43 8.83 -11.73
C GLU A 120 3.61 7.40 -12.27
N ILE A 121 2.69 6.93 -13.14
CA ILE A 121 2.79 5.61 -13.78
C ILE A 121 4.09 5.47 -14.56
N LYS A 122 4.60 6.54 -15.19
CA LYS A 122 5.80 6.52 -16.02
C LYS A 122 7.07 6.11 -15.24
N THR A 123 7.10 6.41 -13.95
CA THR A 123 8.24 6.12 -13.07
C THR A 123 7.92 5.08 -12.00
N HIS A 124 6.68 4.55 -11.99
CA HIS A 124 6.25 3.61 -10.99
C HIS A 124 6.97 2.26 -11.13
N SER A 125 7.39 1.73 -9.99
CA SER A 125 7.95 0.39 -9.86
C SER A 125 7.35 -0.31 -8.64
N SER A 126 6.91 -1.56 -8.80
CA SER A 126 6.40 -2.39 -7.73
C SER A 126 7.53 -3.19 -7.12
N ARG A 127 7.70 -3.14 -5.79
CA ARG A 127 8.68 -3.95 -5.09
C ARG A 127 8.08 -5.26 -4.61
N VAL A 128 8.67 -6.38 -5.01
CA VAL A 128 8.27 -7.73 -4.60
C VAL A 128 9.42 -8.39 -3.86
N ILE A 129 9.15 -8.90 -2.66
CA ILE A 129 10.09 -9.78 -1.97
C ILE A 129 9.56 -11.21 -1.95
N ILE A 130 10.46 -12.17 -2.11
CA ILE A 130 10.18 -13.60 -2.00
C ILE A 130 10.85 -14.10 -0.74
N LEU A 131 10.12 -14.84 0.07
CA LEU A 131 10.60 -15.36 1.34
C LEU A 131 10.92 -16.85 1.25
N ASP A 132 11.89 -17.27 2.06
CA ASP A 132 12.17 -18.67 2.32
C ASP A 132 11.17 -19.29 3.32
N GLU A 133 11.37 -20.56 3.67
CA GLU A 133 10.48 -21.31 4.57
C GLU A 133 10.45 -20.77 6.02
N LYS A 134 11.45 -19.96 6.40
CA LYS A 134 11.56 -19.33 7.73
C LYS A 134 11.22 -17.84 7.71
N ASN A 135 10.61 -17.35 6.63
CA ASN A 135 10.36 -15.96 6.37
C ASN A 135 11.62 -15.09 6.26
N GLY A 136 12.77 -15.69 5.97
CA GLY A 136 13.96 -14.96 5.55
C GLY A 136 13.81 -14.40 4.15
N LEU A 137 14.41 -13.25 3.90
CA LEU A 137 14.43 -12.63 2.57
C LEU A 137 15.30 -13.45 1.61
N ALA A 138 14.69 -14.12 0.62
CA ALA A 138 15.40 -14.90 -0.38
C ALA A 138 15.71 -14.09 -1.64
N GLU A 139 14.77 -13.26 -2.11
CA GLU A 139 14.92 -12.50 -3.34
C GLU A 139 14.14 -11.18 -3.26
N THR A 140 14.65 -10.15 -3.95
CA THR A 140 13.95 -8.87 -4.16
C THR A 140 13.88 -8.59 -5.65
N ILE A 141 12.69 -8.26 -6.15
CA ILE A 141 12.42 -7.96 -7.55
C ILE A 141 11.69 -6.63 -7.64
N ASP A 142 12.19 -5.71 -8.46
CA ASP A 142 11.52 -4.47 -8.80
C ASP A 142 10.95 -4.56 -10.22
N TYR A 143 9.60 -4.50 -10.35
CA TYR A 143 8.90 -4.52 -11.62
C TYR A 143 8.53 -3.12 -12.04
N LYS A 144 9.10 -2.63 -13.12
CA LYS A 144 8.66 -1.37 -13.76
C LYS A 144 7.26 -1.55 -14.34
N THR A 145 6.40 -0.56 -14.21
CA THR A 145 5.04 -0.60 -14.77
C THR A 145 5.05 -0.42 -16.29
N LEU A 146 5.96 0.41 -16.79
CA LEU A 146 6.23 0.58 -18.22
C LEU A 146 7.67 0.16 -18.50
N GLU A 147 7.85 -0.72 -19.46
CA GLU A 147 9.16 -1.03 -20.05
C GLU A 147 9.45 0.00 -21.16
N GLU A 148 10.69 0.48 -21.21
CA GLU A 148 11.17 1.36 -22.28
C GLU A 148 11.46 0.56 -23.55
#